data_2e2a9dc9a88300f3a67651fc2f33bd34
#
_entry.id   2e2a9dc9a88300f3a67651fc2f33bd34
#
_cell.length_a   1.000
_cell.length_b   1.000
_cell.length_c   1.000
_cell.angle_alpha   90.00
_cell.angle_beta   90.00
_cell.angle_gamma   90.00
#
_symmetry.space_group_name_H-M   'P 1'
#
loop_
_entity.id
_entity.type
_entity.pdbx_description
1 polymer ?
#
loop_
_entity_poly.entity_id
_entity_poly.type
_entity_poly.pdbx_seq_one_letter_code
_entity_poly.pdbx_strand_id
1 'polypeptide(L)'
;MRQIVNLENLVCKGELNHEDIIHDSVGFVVNNAIDKDKRDLYNATQGRWKCSIKKVREADLVFSLYRGMIVGIWIPETWYESDIKGRVYFEGKQCEDKDILDRYIYKKAPKAYSVVRYYGDLKNK
;
A
#
# COMPACT_ATOMS: atom_id res chain seq x y z
N MET A 1 -7.60 -15.75 -4.11
CA MET A 1 -8.94 -15.24 -3.71
C MET A 1 -8.89 -13.74 -3.55
N ARG A 2 -9.82 -13.04 -4.15
CA ARG A 2 -9.87 -11.59 -4.08
C ARG A 2 -10.58 -11.15 -2.82
N GLN A 3 -9.98 -10.24 -2.09
CA GLN A 3 -10.63 -9.62 -0.95
C GLN A 3 -11.58 -8.53 -1.42
N ILE A 4 -12.85 -8.70 -1.10
CA ILE A 4 -13.81 -7.62 -1.18
C ILE A 4 -13.86 -7.01 0.20
N VAL A 5 -13.33 -5.81 0.34
CA VAL A 5 -13.35 -5.10 1.61
C VAL A 5 -14.59 -4.21 1.62
N ASN A 6 -15.45 -4.40 2.60
CA ASN A 6 -16.55 -3.48 2.83
C ASN A 6 -15.97 -2.25 3.57
N LEU A 7 -15.56 -1.25 2.79
CA LEU A 7 -14.88 -0.08 3.33
C LEU A 7 -15.81 0.85 4.11
N GLU A 8 -17.12 0.69 3.98
CA GLU A 8 -18.09 1.53 4.70
C GLU A 8 -18.15 1.23 6.19
N ASN A 9 -17.80 0.00 6.57
CA ASN A 9 -17.87 -0.45 7.96
C ASN A 9 -16.50 -0.56 8.63
N LEU A 10 -15.47 0.02 8.04
CA LEU A 10 -14.13 -0.02 8.62
C LEU A 10 -14.04 0.90 9.83
N VAL A 11 -13.60 0.34 10.94
CA VAL A 11 -13.32 1.08 12.18
C VAL A 11 -11.82 1.30 12.27
N CYS A 12 -11.41 2.56 12.43
CA CYS A 12 -10.01 2.90 12.60
C CYS A 12 -9.50 2.36 13.94
N LYS A 13 -8.42 1.60 13.92
CA LYS A 13 -7.82 0.98 15.11
C LYS A 13 -6.70 1.79 15.73
N GLY A 14 -6.43 2.97 15.23
CA GLY A 14 -5.40 3.84 15.76
C GLY A 14 -4.74 4.69 14.70
N GLU A 15 -3.72 5.42 15.11
CA GLU A 15 -2.94 6.29 14.24
C GLU A 15 -1.46 5.93 14.35
N LEU A 16 -0.76 6.02 13.23
CA LEU A 16 0.67 5.72 13.16
C LEU A 16 1.45 6.99 12.88
N ASN A 17 2.55 7.19 13.59
CA ASN A 17 3.58 8.14 13.22
C ASN A 17 4.61 7.43 12.35
N HIS A 18 5.50 8.18 11.71
CA HIS A 18 6.53 7.57 10.86
C HIS A 18 7.42 6.59 11.62
N GLU A 19 7.76 6.90 12.88
CA GLU A 19 8.58 6.03 13.71
C GLU A 19 7.88 4.72 14.11
N ASP A 20 6.56 4.66 13.99
CA ASP A 20 5.80 3.44 14.28
C ASP A 20 5.89 2.42 13.13
N ILE A 21 6.26 2.88 11.94
CA ILE A 21 6.38 2.00 10.78
C ILE A 21 7.83 1.58 10.63
N ILE A 22 8.13 0.39 11.12
CA ILE A 22 9.49 -0.14 11.19
C ILE A 22 9.90 -0.96 9.96
N HIS A 23 8.96 -1.29 9.10
CA HIS A 23 9.24 -2.00 7.85
C HIS A 23 9.41 -1.02 6.70
N ASP A 24 10.39 -1.27 5.84
CA ASP A 24 10.54 -0.50 4.60
C ASP A 24 9.35 -0.80 3.71
N SER A 25 8.53 0.21 3.49
CA SER A 25 7.22 0.01 2.87
C SER A 25 6.92 1.10 1.86
N VAL A 26 6.14 0.75 0.85
CA VAL A 26 5.54 1.72 -0.06
C VAL A 26 4.03 1.65 0.07
N GLY A 27 3.38 2.80 0.18
CA GLY A 27 1.93 2.90 0.24
C GLY A 27 1.38 3.56 -1.01
N PHE A 28 0.28 3.03 -1.52
CA PHE A 28 -0.41 3.56 -2.69
C PHE A 28 -1.83 3.97 -2.33
N VAL A 29 -2.20 5.19 -2.68
CA VAL A 29 -3.55 5.72 -2.42
C VAL A 29 -4.51 5.17 -3.49
N VAL A 30 -5.46 4.36 -3.06
CA VAL A 30 -6.35 3.62 -3.96
C VAL A 30 -7.77 4.15 -3.99
N ASN A 31 -8.03 5.36 -3.48
CA ASN A 31 -9.38 5.93 -3.34
C ASN A 31 -10.16 5.89 -4.65
N ASN A 32 -9.58 6.41 -5.73
CA ASN A 32 -10.27 6.48 -7.02
C ASN A 32 -10.50 5.11 -7.66
N ALA A 33 -9.50 4.23 -7.55
CA ALA A 33 -9.62 2.89 -8.11
C ALA A 33 -10.76 2.11 -7.46
N ILE A 34 -10.98 2.32 -6.17
CA ILE A 34 -12.07 1.65 -5.45
C ILE A 34 -13.39 2.38 -5.65
N ASP A 35 -13.44 3.70 -5.44
CA ASP A 35 -14.68 4.46 -5.45
C ASP A 35 -15.25 4.64 -6.86
N LYS A 36 -14.40 4.93 -7.83
CA LYS A 36 -14.82 5.21 -9.22
C LYS A 36 -14.75 3.99 -10.12
N ASP A 37 -13.65 3.27 -10.09
CA ASP A 37 -13.40 2.16 -11.01
C ASP A 37 -13.89 0.82 -10.47
N LYS A 38 -14.33 0.77 -9.23
CA LYS A 38 -14.89 -0.43 -8.58
C LYS A 38 -13.96 -1.64 -8.63
N ARG A 39 -12.66 -1.40 -8.58
CA ARG A 39 -11.65 -2.48 -8.57
C ARG A 39 -11.62 -3.15 -7.21
N ASP A 40 -11.29 -4.44 -7.19
CA ASP A 40 -10.96 -5.09 -5.93
C ASP A 40 -9.65 -4.52 -5.36
N LEU A 41 -9.39 -4.79 -4.08
CA LEU A 41 -8.28 -4.14 -3.39
C LEU A 41 -6.92 -4.48 -3.99
N TYR A 42 -6.69 -5.74 -4.36
CA TYR A 42 -5.42 -6.14 -4.97
C TYR A 42 -5.20 -5.45 -6.32
N ASN A 43 -6.19 -5.49 -7.20
CA ASN A 43 -6.08 -4.85 -8.52
C ASN A 43 -5.91 -3.34 -8.40
N ALA A 44 -6.59 -2.71 -7.43
CA ALA A 44 -6.44 -1.29 -7.18
C ALA A 44 -5.02 -0.94 -6.72
N THR A 45 -4.40 -1.81 -5.92
CA THR A 45 -3.07 -1.58 -5.34
C THR A 45 -1.94 -1.98 -6.28
N GLN A 46 -2.16 -2.99 -7.09
CA GLN A 46 -1.13 -3.55 -7.99
C GLN A 46 -0.49 -2.49 -8.89
N GLY A 47 -1.20 -1.52 -9.27
CA GLY A 47 -0.64 -0.43 -10.01
C GLY A 47 -1.37 -0.19 -11.32
N ARG A 48 -0.93 0.75 -12.05
CA ARG A 48 0.39 1.27 -12.45
C ARG A 48 0.69 2.61 -11.76
N TRP A 49 1.78 2.65 -11.03
CA TRP A 49 2.15 3.81 -10.22
C TRP A 49 3.37 4.52 -10.80
N LYS A 50 3.33 5.84 -10.79
CA LYS A 50 4.47 6.65 -11.24
C LYS A 50 5.47 6.74 -10.10
N CYS A 51 6.49 5.89 -10.15
CA CYS A 51 7.55 5.86 -9.14
C CYS A 51 8.77 5.10 -9.67
N SER A 52 9.86 5.18 -8.92
CA SER A 52 11.11 4.50 -9.28
C SER A 52 11.00 3.00 -8.98
N ILE A 53 11.17 2.17 -10.00
CA ILE A 53 11.21 0.71 -9.80
C ILE A 53 12.39 0.31 -8.91
N LYS A 54 13.51 1.01 -9.04
CA LYS A 54 14.69 0.75 -8.21
C LYS A 54 14.39 0.96 -6.73
N LYS A 55 13.64 2.00 -6.42
CA LYS A 55 13.29 2.32 -5.04
C LYS A 55 12.26 1.34 -4.47
N VAL A 56 11.19 1.03 -5.22
CA VAL A 56 10.15 0.13 -4.71
C VAL A 56 10.63 -1.31 -4.55
N ARG A 57 11.65 -1.73 -5.28
CA ARG A 57 12.26 -3.05 -5.10
C ARG A 57 12.86 -3.24 -3.71
N GLU A 58 13.16 -2.17 -3.00
CA GLU A 58 13.68 -2.25 -1.64
C GLU A 58 12.58 -2.34 -0.58
N ALA A 59 11.31 -2.22 -0.98
CA ALA A 59 10.20 -2.31 -0.04
C ALA A 59 9.92 -3.76 0.33
N ASP A 60 9.77 -4.01 1.63
CA ASP A 60 9.37 -5.31 2.16
C ASP A 60 7.86 -5.50 2.13
N LEU A 61 7.11 -4.40 2.21
CA LEU A 61 5.66 -4.40 2.25
C LEU A 61 5.08 -3.35 1.30
N VAL A 62 3.88 -3.65 0.80
CA VAL A 62 3.06 -2.68 0.08
C VAL A 62 1.78 -2.46 0.87
N PHE A 63 1.44 -1.19 1.11
CA PHE A 63 0.21 -0.81 1.81
C PHE A 63 -0.81 -0.27 0.81
N SER A 64 -2.05 -0.76 0.94
CA SER A 64 -3.20 -0.13 0.30
C SER A 64 -3.71 0.96 1.21
N LEU A 65 -3.70 2.20 0.75
CA LEU A 65 -4.17 3.35 1.54
C LEU A 65 -5.51 3.82 1.01
N TYR A 66 -6.51 3.80 1.87
CA TYR A 66 -7.85 4.28 1.54
C TYR A 66 -8.27 5.31 2.56
N ARG A 67 -8.45 6.55 2.09
CA ARG A 67 -8.81 7.70 2.95
C ARG A 67 -7.90 7.82 4.18
N GLY A 68 -6.60 7.63 3.95
CA GLY A 68 -5.58 7.75 4.99
C GLY A 68 -5.36 6.51 5.84
N MET A 69 -6.17 5.48 5.69
CA MET A 69 -6.07 4.26 6.48
C MET A 69 -5.42 3.14 5.69
N ILE A 70 -4.61 2.33 6.35
CA ILE A 70 -4.03 1.11 5.77
C ILE A 70 -5.11 0.04 5.78
N VAL A 71 -5.64 -0.28 4.59
CA VAL A 71 -6.72 -1.27 4.45
C VAL A 71 -6.26 -2.59 3.84
N GLY A 72 -5.01 -2.66 3.39
CA GLY A 72 -4.42 -3.88 2.87
C GLY A 72 -2.92 -3.86 3.01
N ILE A 73 -2.33 -5.03 3.21
CA ILE A 73 -0.88 -5.21 3.33
C ILE A 73 -0.49 -6.39 2.46
N TRP A 74 0.48 -6.15 1.56
CA TRP A 74 0.90 -7.12 0.55
C TRP A 74 2.40 -7.36 0.65
N ILE A 75 2.82 -8.59 0.36
CA ILE A 75 4.22 -8.95 0.24
C ILE A 75 4.55 -8.92 -1.25
N PRO A 76 5.31 -7.91 -1.73
CA PRO A 76 5.65 -7.87 -3.14
C PRO A 76 6.68 -8.93 -3.47
N GLU A 77 6.45 -9.67 -4.55
CA GLU A 77 7.36 -10.72 -5.00
C GLU A 77 8.15 -10.27 -6.22
N THR A 78 7.53 -9.57 -7.14
CA THR A 78 8.17 -9.09 -8.37
C THR A 78 7.61 -7.73 -8.76
N TRP A 79 8.48 -6.83 -9.16
CA TRP A 79 8.12 -5.53 -9.71
C TRP A 79 8.40 -5.49 -11.20
N TYR A 80 7.52 -4.86 -11.95
CA TYR A 80 7.60 -4.74 -13.39
C TYR A 80 7.49 -3.29 -13.83
N GLU A 81 8.22 -2.96 -14.88
CA GLU A 81 7.96 -1.72 -15.60
C GLU A 81 6.74 -1.92 -16.49
N SER A 82 5.80 -0.97 -16.46
CA SER A 82 4.62 -1.06 -17.31
C SER A 82 4.91 -0.61 -18.74
N ASP A 83 3.94 -0.82 -19.63
CA ASP A 83 3.97 -0.28 -21.00
C ASP A 83 3.97 1.25 -21.02
N ILE A 84 3.58 1.89 -19.92
CA ILE A 84 3.65 3.35 -19.78
C ILE A 84 4.95 3.70 -19.09
N LYS A 85 5.81 4.45 -19.80
CA LYS A 85 7.13 4.82 -19.28
C LYS A 85 7.03 5.54 -17.93
N GLY A 86 7.86 5.12 -16.99
CA GLY A 86 7.91 5.70 -15.64
C GLY A 86 6.86 5.15 -14.69
N ARG A 87 6.04 4.21 -15.13
CA ARG A 87 5.04 3.57 -14.26
C ARG A 87 5.39 2.11 -14.02
N VAL A 88 5.09 1.65 -12.82
CA VAL A 88 5.44 0.30 -12.36
C VAL A 88 4.21 -0.38 -11.75
N TYR A 89 4.24 -1.70 -11.75
CA TYR A 89 3.27 -2.51 -11.03
C TYR A 89 3.97 -3.69 -10.39
N PHE A 90 3.29 -4.36 -9.48
CA PHE A 90 3.87 -5.52 -8.80
C PHE A 90 2.94 -6.72 -8.86
N GLU A 91 3.54 -7.88 -8.66
CA GLU A 91 2.83 -9.10 -8.32
C GLU A 91 3.29 -9.53 -6.93
N GLY A 92 2.36 -9.97 -6.12
CA GLY A 92 2.65 -10.38 -4.76
C GLY A 92 1.45 -11.06 -4.14
N LYS A 93 1.56 -11.31 -2.85
CA LYS A 93 0.53 -12.01 -2.09
C LYS A 93 0.10 -11.19 -0.89
N GLN A 94 -1.08 -11.49 -0.39
CA GLN A 94 -1.58 -10.87 0.82
C GLN A 94 -0.69 -11.25 2.01
N CYS A 95 -0.38 -10.29 2.86
CA CYS A 95 0.34 -10.54 4.10
C CYS A 95 -0.56 -11.32 5.05
N GLU A 96 -0.06 -12.45 5.55
CA GLU A 96 -0.76 -13.28 6.53
C GLU A 96 -0.04 -13.30 7.88
N ASP A 97 1.05 -12.55 8.02
CA ASP A 97 1.80 -12.44 9.26
C ASP A 97 0.98 -11.63 10.28
N LYS A 98 0.56 -12.29 11.35
CA LYS A 98 -0.29 -11.69 12.37
C LYS A 98 0.37 -10.48 13.03
N ASP A 99 1.66 -10.54 13.29
CA ASP A 99 2.36 -9.44 13.97
C ASP A 99 2.40 -8.18 13.09
N ILE A 100 2.60 -8.36 11.79
CA ILE A 100 2.57 -7.25 10.83
C ILE A 100 1.15 -6.69 10.71
N LEU A 101 0.15 -7.57 10.59
CA LEU A 101 -1.24 -7.15 10.50
C LEU A 101 -1.68 -6.38 11.76
N ASP A 102 -1.37 -6.90 12.95
CA ASP A 102 -1.74 -6.24 14.20
C ASP A 102 -1.06 -4.88 14.35
N ARG A 103 0.13 -4.72 13.78
CA ARG A 103 0.86 -3.46 13.86
C ARG A 103 0.27 -2.37 12.98
N TYR A 104 -0.22 -2.71 11.79
CA TYR A 104 -0.53 -1.72 10.76
C TYR A 104 -1.97 -1.71 10.26
N ILE A 105 -2.66 -2.87 10.24
CA ILE A 105 -3.93 -2.95 9.53
C ILE A 105 -5.01 -2.09 10.20
N TYR A 106 -5.77 -1.37 9.37
CA TYR A 106 -6.87 -0.49 9.79
C TYR A 106 -6.43 0.65 10.71
N LYS A 107 -5.17 1.05 10.64
CA LYS A 107 -4.65 2.22 11.33
C LYS A 107 -4.39 3.33 10.32
N LYS A 108 -4.53 4.58 10.76
CA LYS A 108 -4.23 5.72 9.91
C LYS A 108 -2.73 5.82 9.72
N ALA A 109 -2.31 5.93 8.46
CA ALA A 109 -0.93 6.19 8.11
C ALA A 109 -0.59 7.66 8.38
N PRO A 110 0.71 8.00 8.51
CA PRO A 110 1.12 9.38 8.63
C PRO A 110 0.56 10.24 7.51
N LYS A 111 0.13 11.45 7.84
CA LYS A 111 -0.50 12.35 6.88
C LYS A 111 0.47 12.74 5.77
N ALA A 112 0.03 12.65 4.52
CA ALA A 112 0.79 13.05 3.36
C ALA A 112 -0.15 13.40 2.20
N TYR A 113 0.39 14.02 1.17
CA TYR A 113 -0.41 14.49 0.03
C TYR A 113 -0.13 13.74 -1.28
N SER A 114 0.99 13.02 -1.36
CA SER A 114 1.33 12.26 -2.55
C SER A 114 0.54 10.94 -2.61
N VAL A 115 0.32 10.43 -3.82
CA VAL A 115 -0.38 9.13 -4.00
C VAL A 115 0.55 7.94 -3.79
N VAL A 116 1.87 8.15 -3.93
CA VAL A 116 2.90 7.14 -3.61
C VAL A 116 3.65 7.63 -2.39
N ARG A 117 3.69 6.82 -1.34
CA ARG A 117 4.28 7.19 -0.05
C ARG A 117 5.27 6.14 0.42
N TYR A 118 6.38 6.57 0.99
CA TYR A 118 7.43 5.67 1.47
C TYR A 118 7.55 5.75 2.98
N TYR A 119 7.85 4.61 3.59
CA TYR A 119 7.96 4.47 5.05
C TYR A 119 9.20 3.68 5.42
N GLY A 120 9.60 3.77 6.70
CA GLY A 120 10.81 3.15 7.18
C GLY A 120 12.05 3.86 6.63
N ASP A 121 13.14 3.14 6.44
CA ASP A 121 14.36 3.71 5.87
C ASP A 121 14.18 4.12 4.41
N LEU A 122 13.20 3.53 3.74
CA LEU A 122 12.90 3.81 2.34
C LEU A 122 12.46 5.27 2.13
N LYS A 123 11.88 5.88 3.16
CA LYS A 123 11.45 7.28 3.12
C LYS A 123 12.61 8.24 2.84
N ASN A 124 13.81 7.89 3.29
CA ASN A 124 14.99 8.77 3.22
C ASN A 124 15.92 8.46 2.05
N LYS A 125 15.52 7.58 1.19
CA LYS A 125 16.35 7.19 0.03
C LYS A 125 16.00 7.92 -1.26
#